data_6cca832e1a2682716a19006802c5ccd6
#
_entry.id   6cca832e1a2682716a19006802c5ccd6
#
_cell.length_a   1.000
_cell.length_b   1.000
_cell.length_c   1.000
_cell.angle_alpha   90.00
_cell.angle_beta   90.00
_cell.angle_gamma   90.00
#
_symmetry.space_group_name_H-M   'P 1'
#
loop_
_entity.id
_entity.type
_entity.pdbx_description
1 polymer ?
#
loop_
_entity_poly.entity_id
_entity_poly.type
_entity_poly.pdbx_seq_one_letter_code
_entity_poly.pdbx_strand_id
1 'polypeptide(L)'
;CSVVCNRTGSNMLNGVVSAFVLNARANGHLRADYACIEIDEASTVRVFPHFKPDYMVLTNLFRDQLDRYGEIDTTMNLLSRAMKMAPDMKLLVNADDSLSTFLAMDNDNAYTTYGISEQVYQEQDSREIREGRFCKRCGEKMEYNFYHYSQLGDYHCPKCGFARPVPQFDGSHIDMSDGLSFDVGDFHVKANYRGFYNIYNILAVYGAASLAGIPLDSFNRILGDYTPQFGRNELFEIDGTRVMLNLAKNPAGFNQNIGAVMTDTAPKDIIILINDNSQDGTDVSWLWDVDFDRLKDANAASITVSGIRCQDMRLRLKYVDIPSTLEPDIEKAILSKLKNGTKNLYLLVNYTGLYTTHNILKKMEGRKS
;
A
#
# COMPACT_ATOMS: atom_id res chain seq x y z
N CYS A 1 6.78 8.07 24.83
CA CYS A 1 7.13 6.64 24.81
C CYS A 1 8.25 6.39 23.81
N SER A 2 9.08 5.40 24.09
CA SER A 2 10.14 4.92 23.23
C SER A 2 9.67 3.69 22.46
N VAL A 3 10.03 3.60 21.16
CA VAL A 3 9.49 2.55 20.27
C VAL A 3 10.65 1.90 19.50
N VAL A 4 10.72 0.57 19.50
CA VAL A 4 11.52 -0.20 18.55
C VAL A 4 10.75 -0.35 17.25
N CYS A 5 11.39 -0.06 16.11
CA CYS A 5 10.83 -0.34 14.79
C CYS A 5 11.95 -0.64 13.78
N ASN A 6 11.62 -1.41 12.75
CA ASN A 6 12.51 -1.74 11.63
C ASN A 6 12.37 -0.71 10.49
N ARG A 7 12.83 0.52 10.73
CA ARG A 7 12.63 1.72 9.88
C ARG A 7 13.11 1.61 8.44
N THR A 8 13.99 0.66 8.13
CA THR A 8 14.61 0.49 6.80
C THR A 8 13.80 -0.44 5.89
N GLY A 9 12.57 -0.81 6.28
CA GLY A 9 11.75 -1.76 5.51
C GLY A 9 12.27 -3.20 5.54
N SER A 10 13.20 -3.51 6.45
CA SER A 10 13.73 -4.88 6.64
C SER A 10 12.73 -5.72 7.45
N ASN A 11 11.70 -6.25 6.75
CA ASN A 11 10.53 -6.91 7.32
C ASN A 11 10.64 -8.46 7.41
N MET A 12 11.81 -9.02 7.10
CA MET A 12 12.10 -10.44 7.31
C MET A 12 12.81 -10.68 8.66
N LEU A 13 12.97 -11.94 9.07
CA LEU A 13 13.54 -12.34 10.35
C LEU A 13 14.83 -11.57 10.71
N ASN A 14 15.77 -11.45 9.77
CA ASN A 14 17.04 -10.75 10.01
C ASN A 14 16.84 -9.27 10.37
N GLY A 15 15.92 -8.60 9.68
CA GLY A 15 15.61 -7.19 9.95
C GLY A 15 14.91 -6.99 11.28
N VAL A 16 13.98 -7.90 11.63
CA VAL A 16 13.30 -7.92 12.93
C VAL A 16 14.32 -8.12 14.05
N VAL A 17 15.19 -9.12 13.93
CA VAL A 17 16.28 -9.38 14.92
C VAL A 17 17.19 -8.16 15.05
N SER A 18 17.61 -7.57 13.93
CA SER A 18 18.47 -6.37 13.95
C SER A 18 17.80 -5.20 14.67
N ALA A 19 16.51 -4.98 14.47
CA ALA A 19 15.78 -3.92 15.16
C ALA A 19 15.78 -4.11 16.68
N PHE A 20 15.61 -5.33 17.16
CA PHE A 20 15.67 -5.62 18.60
C PHE A 20 17.12 -5.50 19.15
N VAL A 21 18.10 -6.08 18.46
CA VAL A 21 19.51 -6.05 18.89
C VAL A 21 20.03 -4.61 19.01
N LEU A 22 19.77 -3.76 18.02
CA LEU A 22 20.20 -2.36 18.01
C LEU A 22 19.56 -1.52 19.14
N ASN A 23 18.43 -1.95 19.67
CA ASN A 23 17.72 -1.27 20.76
C ASN A 23 17.87 -1.97 22.12
N ALA A 24 18.63 -3.07 22.19
CA ALA A 24 18.92 -3.78 23.43
C ALA A 24 20.12 -3.16 24.18
N ARG A 25 20.13 -3.34 25.51
CA ARG A 25 21.30 -3.11 26.36
C ARG A 25 22.18 -4.37 26.34
N ALA A 26 23.41 -4.24 26.82
CA ALA A 26 24.34 -5.38 26.94
C ALA A 26 23.81 -6.56 27.80
N ASN A 27 22.86 -6.29 28.70
CA ASN A 27 22.17 -7.30 29.50
C ASN A 27 20.92 -7.89 28.82
N GLY A 28 20.65 -7.57 27.53
CA GLY A 28 19.53 -8.09 26.76
C GLY A 28 18.19 -7.37 26.96
N HIS A 29 18.07 -6.42 27.91
CA HIS A 29 16.84 -5.65 28.08
C HIS A 29 16.68 -4.59 27.00
N LEU A 30 15.47 -4.44 26.47
CA LEU A 30 15.12 -3.40 25.49
C LEU A 30 15.09 -2.01 26.15
N ARG A 31 15.40 -0.98 25.36
CA ARG A 31 15.33 0.43 25.75
C ARG A 31 14.04 1.06 25.18
N ALA A 32 12.94 0.34 25.24
CA ALA A 32 11.69 0.80 24.64
C ALA A 32 10.49 0.33 25.43
N ASP A 33 9.44 1.15 25.41
CA ASP A 33 8.13 0.86 26.02
C ASP A 33 7.28 -0.01 25.08
N TYR A 34 7.47 0.17 23.76
CA TYR A 34 6.72 -0.52 22.71
C TYR A 34 7.66 -1.01 21.61
N ALA A 35 7.18 -2.02 20.86
CA ALA A 35 7.76 -2.46 19.59
C ALA A 35 6.68 -2.41 18.52
N CYS A 36 6.90 -1.64 17.44
CA CYS A 36 6.06 -1.60 16.27
C CYS A 36 6.88 -2.14 15.08
N ILE A 37 6.63 -3.39 14.72
CA ILE A 37 7.47 -4.14 13.79
C ILE A 37 6.65 -4.47 12.54
N GLU A 38 7.13 -4.03 11.39
CA GLU A 38 6.64 -4.50 10.09
C GLU A 38 7.20 -5.91 9.83
N ILE A 39 6.34 -6.85 9.53
CA ILE A 39 6.71 -8.24 9.21
C ILE A 39 6.05 -8.63 7.90
N ASP A 40 6.86 -9.12 6.97
CA ASP A 40 6.40 -9.76 5.75
C ASP A 40 5.54 -10.98 6.08
N GLU A 41 4.43 -11.19 5.39
CA GLU A 41 3.42 -12.19 5.69
C GLU A 41 4.03 -13.60 5.78
N ALA A 42 4.88 -13.98 4.83
CA ALA A 42 5.53 -15.28 4.81
C ALA A 42 6.63 -15.42 5.87
N SER A 43 7.14 -14.31 6.40
CA SER A 43 8.15 -14.29 7.47
C SER A 43 7.55 -14.46 8.86
N THR A 44 6.25 -14.27 9.04
CA THR A 44 5.56 -14.38 10.34
C THR A 44 5.82 -15.72 11.02
N VAL A 45 5.73 -16.84 10.28
CA VAL A 45 5.98 -18.20 10.81
C VAL A 45 7.43 -18.46 11.23
N ARG A 46 8.38 -17.60 10.78
CA ARG A 46 9.80 -17.66 11.16
C ARG A 46 10.11 -16.74 12.35
N VAL A 47 9.37 -15.65 12.48
CA VAL A 47 9.56 -14.66 13.55
C VAL A 47 8.85 -15.10 14.84
N PHE A 48 7.62 -15.60 14.77
CA PHE A 48 6.80 -15.91 15.94
C PHE A 48 7.33 -17.01 16.88
N PRO A 49 8.17 -17.97 16.47
CA PRO A 49 8.87 -18.84 17.39
C PRO A 49 9.80 -18.10 18.37
N HIS A 50 10.29 -16.92 17.99
CA HIS A 50 11.26 -16.11 18.76
C HIS A 50 10.62 -14.91 19.46
N PHE A 51 9.52 -14.39 18.90
CA PHE A 51 8.84 -13.19 19.39
C PHE A 51 7.33 -13.31 19.12
N LYS A 52 6.53 -13.20 20.17
CA LYS A 52 5.07 -13.21 20.08
C LYS A 52 4.55 -11.80 20.37
N PRO A 53 3.88 -11.14 19.42
CA PRO A 53 3.32 -9.83 19.65
C PRO A 53 2.05 -9.90 20.49
N ASP A 54 1.74 -8.82 21.22
CA ASP A 54 0.46 -8.65 21.91
C ASP A 54 -0.67 -8.34 20.92
N TYR A 55 -0.32 -7.64 19.84
CA TYR A 55 -1.24 -7.23 18.78
C TYR A 55 -0.67 -7.52 17.40
N MET A 56 -1.52 -7.93 16.47
CA MET A 56 -1.21 -8.05 15.06
C MET A 56 -2.21 -7.20 14.26
N VAL A 57 -1.70 -6.30 13.43
CA VAL A 57 -2.53 -5.47 12.54
C VAL A 57 -2.48 -6.08 11.13
N LEU A 58 -3.65 -6.45 10.60
CA LEU A 58 -3.84 -6.86 9.21
C LEU A 58 -4.44 -5.68 8.44
N THR A 59 -3.66 -5.07 7.57
CA THR A 59 -4.11 -3.91 6.80
C THR A 59 -4.98 -4.32 5.63
N ASN A 60 -4.51 -5.22 4.80
CA ASN A 60 -5.21 -5.84 3.67
C ASN A 60 -4.35 -7.00 3.15
N LEU A 61 -4.96 -7.88 2.36
CA LEU A 61 -4.29 -9.01 1.73
C LEU A 61 -4.47 -8.90 0.21
N PHE A 62 -3.43 -8.44 -0.46
CA PHE A 62 -3.34 -8.41 -1.92
C PHE A 62 -2.28 -9.38 -2.40
N ARG A 63 -2.49 -9.90 -3.60
CA ARG A 63 -1.46 -10.69 -4.27
C ARG A 63 -0.22 -9.83 -4.53
N ASP A 64 0.93 -10.31 -4.09
CA ASP A 64 2.23 -9.66 -4.28
C ASP A 64 3.27 -10.72 -4.65
N GLN A 65 4.10 -10.49 -5.65
CA GLN A 65 5.22 -11.33 -6.07
C GLN A 65 4.88 -12.84 -6.12
N LEU A 66 4.10 -13.28 -7.12
CA LEU A 66 3.66 -14.68 -7.29
C LEU A 66 4.79 -15.71 -7.24
N ASP A 67 5.93 -15.38 -7.83
CA ASP A 67 7.13 -16.22 -7.85
C ASP A 67 7.75 -16.42 -6.46
N ARG A 68 7.45 -15.53 -5.51
CA ARG A 68 8.00 -15.57 -4.15
C ARG A 68 7.02 -16.14 -3.12
N TYR A 69 5.75 -15.79 -3.22
CA TYR A 69 4.74 -16.14 -2.23
C TYR A 69 3.68 -17.10 -2.76
N GLY A 70 3.61 -17.29 -4.09
CA GLY A 70 2.55 -18.08 -4.71
C GLY A 70 1.20 -17.37 -4.63
N GLU A 71 0.14 -18.17 -4.70
CA GLU A 71 -1.22 -17.68 -4.61
C GLU A 71 -1.56 -17.15 -3.20
N ILE A 72 -2.55 -16.25 -3.12
CA ILE A 72 -2.99 -15.62 -1.87
C ILE A 72 -3.34 -16.63 -0.77
N ASP A 73 -3.84 -17.81 -1.14
CA ASP A 73 -4.17 -18.88 -0.19
C ASP A 73 -2.93 -19.41 0.56
N THR A 74 -1.76 -19.41 -0.07
CA THR A 74 -0.49 -19.76 0.59
C THR A 74 -0.15 -18.74 1.67
N THR A 75 -0.25 -17.46 1.35
CA THR A 75 -0.04 -16.36 2.30
C THR A 75 -1.02 -16.45 3.48
N MET A 76 -2.30 -16.65 3.20
CA MET A 76 -3.33 -16.82 4.24
C MET A 76 -3.04 -18.01 5.16
N ASN A 77 -2.61 -19.16 4.62
CA ASN A 77 -2.23 -20.33 5.39
C ASN A 77 -1.02 -20.07 6.30
N LEU A 78 -0.02 -19.30 5.84
CA LEU A 78 1.14 -18.92 6.65
C LEU A 78 0.73 -17.99 7.81
N LEU A 79 -0.11 -17.01 7.54
CA LEU A 79 -0.66 -16.11 8.56
C LEU A 79 -1.50 -16.89 9.60
N SER A 80 -2.39 -17.78 9.18
CA SER A 80 -3.18 -18.63 10.09
C SER A 80 -2.27 -19.50 10.98
N ARG A 81 -1.19 -20.07 10.42
CA ARG A 81 -0.20 -20.82 11.21
C ARG A 81 0.50 -19.92 12.25
N ALA A 82 0.87 -18.69 11.87
CA ALA A 82 1.47 -17.73 12.79
C ALA A 82 0.51 -17.34 13.93
N MET A 83 -0.77 -17.10 13.63
CA MET A 83 -1.82 -16.82 14.61
C MET A 83 -1.95 -17.94 15.64
N LYS A 84 -1.93 -19.21 15.20
CA LYS A 84 -1.97 -20.38 16.07
C LYS A 84 -0.73 -20.52 16.97
N MET A 85 0.40 -19.93 16.60
CA MET A 85 1.60 -19.89 17.45
C MET A 85 1.48 -18.86 18.59
N ALA A 86 0.56 -17.89 18.47
CA ALA A 86 0.33 -16.81 19.44
C ALA A 86 -1.18 -16.69 19.78
N PRO A 87 -1.77 -17.66 20.49
CA PRO A 87 -3.21 -17.69 20.71
C PRO A 87 -3.75 -16.52 21.54
N ASP A 88 -2.93 -15.93 22.42
CA ASP A 88 -3.31 -14.79 23.24
C ASP A 88 -3.18 -13.43 22.51
N MET A 89 -2.57 -13.43 21.30
CA MET A 89 -2.41 -12.26 20.48
C MET A 89 -3.77 -11.75 19.98
N LYS A 90 -4.00 -10.45 20.09
CA LYS A 90 -5.22 -9.81 19.59
C LYS A 90 -5.01 -9.29 18.17
N LEU A 91 -6.02 -9.43 17.33
CA LEU A 91 -5.98 -8.96 15.94
C LEU A 91 -6.70 -7.63 15.81
N LEU A 92 -6.12 -6.71 15.03
CA LEU A 92 -6.79 -5.54 14.50
C LEU A 92 -6.86 -5.71 12.99
N VAL A 93 -8.05 -5.90 12.44
CA VAL A 93 -8.25 -6.27 11.03
C VAL A 93 -9.09 -5.26 10.28
N ASN A 94 -8.78 -5.09 9.01
CA ASN A 94 -9.59 -4.28 8.12
C ASN A 94 -10.91 -5.01 7.81
N ALA A 95 -12.04 -4.45 8.29
CA ALA A 95 -13.38 -4.98 8.06
C ALA A 95 -13.75 -5.04 6.58
N ASP A 96 -13.20 -4.11 5.79
CA ASP A 96 -13.51 -3.95 4.37
C ASP A 96 -12.74 -4.94 3.49
N ASP A 97 -11.75 -5.65 4.06
CA ASP A 97 -11.04 -6.74 3.38
C ASP A 97 -11.59 -8.11 3.78
N SER A 98 -12.30 -8.75 2.85
CA SER A 98 -12.92 -10.06 3.10
C SER A 98 -11.92 -11.16 3.45
N LEU A 99 -10.68 -11.07 2.99
CA LEU A 99 -9.63 -12.06 3.26
C LEU A 99 -9.08 -11.92 4.68
N SER A 100 -8.78 -10.69 5.12
CA SER A 100 -8.34 -10.39 6.48
C SER A 100 -9.43 -10.74 7.50
N THR A 101 -10.68 -10.41 7.19
CA THR A 101 -11.85 -10.74 8.03
C THR A 101 -12.06 -12.25 8.12
N PHE A 102 -11.94 -12.97 6.99
CA PHE A 102 -12.04 -14.43 6.99
C PHE A 102 -10.96 -15.03 7.89
N LEU A 103 -9.71 -14.60 7.78
CA LEU A 103 -8.62 -15.09 8.65
C LEU A 103 -8.90 -14.85 10.13
N ALA A 104 -9.40 -13.68 10.50
CA ALA A 104 -9.73 -13.37 11.89
C ALA A 104 -10.87 -14.25 12.42
N MET A 105 -11.88 -14.51 11.60
CA MET A 105 -13.03 -15.35 11.98
C MET A 105 -12.73 -16.87 11.98
N ASP A 106 -11.71 -17.31 11.22
CA ASP A 106 -11.31 -18.71 11.09
C ASP A 106 -10.22 -19.13 12.10
N ASN A 107 -9.77 -18.20 12.94
CA ASN A 107 -8.82 -18.44 14.01
C ASN A 107 -9.42 -18.05 15.36
N ASP A 108 -8.89 -18.62 16.46
CA ASP A 108 -9.41 -18.43 17.82
C ASP A 108 -8.94 -17.12 18.48
N ASN A 109 -8.13 -16.34 17.81
CA ASN A 109 -7.63 -15.06 18.34
C ASN A 109 -8.77 -14.05 18.51
N ALA A 110 -8.80 -13.33 19.63
CA ALA A 110 -9.69 -12.20 19.79
C ALA A 110 -9.36 -11.12 18.75
N TYR A 111 -10.37 -10.55 18.11
CA TYR A 111 -10.15 -9.54 17.09
C TYR A 111 -11.04 -8.31 17.25
N THR A 112 -10.55 -7.20 16.75
CA THR A 112 -11.22 -5.90 16.63
C THR A 112 -11.10 -5.45 15.18
N THR A 113 -12.06 -4.68 14.70
CA THR A 113 -12.11 -4.25 13.30
C THR A 113 -12.04 -2.74 13.14
N TYR A 114 -11.44 -2.30 12.03
CA TYR A 114 -11.51 -0.94 11.52
C TYR A 114 -11.97 -0.95 10.08
N GLY A 115 -12.55 0.12 9.59
CA GLY A 115 -13.04 0.19 8.21
C GLY A 115 -13.75 1.51 7.94
N ILE A 116 -14.40 1.60 6.78
CA ILE A 116 -15.12 2.78 6.32
C ILE A 116 -16.51 2.36 5.89
N SER A 117 -17.54 2.79 6.62
CA SER A 117 -18.92 2.38 6.37
C SER A 117 -19.65 3.26 5.36
N GLU A 118 -19.11 4.42 5.01
CA GLU A 118 -19.70 5.27 3.98
C GLU A 118 -19.17 4.94 2.58
N GLN A 119 -20.03 5.04 1.59
CA GLN A 119 -19.63 4.93 0.18
C GLN A 119 -18.97 6.23 -0.27
N VAL A 120 -17.64 6.21 -0.46
CA VAL A 120 -16.87 7.40 -0.86
C VAL A 120 -16.91 7.65 -2.36
N TYR A 121 -16.97 6.58 -3.17
CA TYR A 121 -17.02 6.67 -4.63
C TYR A 121 -18.38 6.18 -5.15
N GLN A 122 -19.02 6.95 -6.03
CA GLN A 122 -20.37 6.64 -6.51
C GLN A 122 -20.43 5.45 -7.48
N GLU A 123 -19.39 5.22 -8.27
CA GLU A 123 -19.27 4.05 -9.16
C GLU A 123 -17.81 3.64 -9.32
N GLN A 124 -17.53 2.36 -9.15
CA GLN A 124 -16.29 1.75 -9.61
C GLN A 124 -16.63 0.50 -10.43
N ASP A 125 -16.91 0.71 -11.69
CA ASP A 125 -16.82 -0.37 -12.68
C ASP A 125 -15.34 -0.59 -13.03
N SER A 126 -14.56 -1.05 -12.04
CA SER A 126 -13.18 -1.38 -12.26
C SER A 126 -13.08 -2.81 -12.78
N ARG A 127 -12.34 -3.00 -13.88
CA ARG A 127 -11.95 -4.32 -14.39
C ARG A 127 -10.84 -4.96 -13.54
N GLU A 128 -10.61 -4.41 -12.36
CA GLU A 128 -9.58 -4.88 -11.45
C GLU A 128 -9.80 -6.33 -11.04
N ILE A 129 -8.74 -7.12 -11.06
CA ILE A 129 -8.76 -8.46 -10.49
C ILE A 129 -8.87 -8.34 -8.97
N ARG A 130 -9.87 -9.02 -8.40
CA ARG A 130 -10.19 -8.97 -6.98
C ARG A 130 -9.94 -10.33 -6.36
N GLU A 131 -8.97 -10.42 -5.46
CA GLU A 131 -8.64 -11.67 -4.75
C GLU A 131 -9.80 -12.14 -3.84
N GLY A 132 -10.57 -11.18 -3.29
CA GLY A 132 -11.77 -11.44 -2.49
C GLY A 132 -13.05 -11.72 -3.30
N ARG A 133 -12.93 -12.05 -4.60
CA ARG A 133 -14.11 -12.26 -5.47
C ARG A 133 -14.97 -13.45 -5.05
N PHE A 134 -14.39 -14.47 -4.46
CA PHE A 134 -15.07 -15.68 -4.05
C PHE A 134 -14.96 -15.88 -2.53
N CYS A 135 -16.08 -16.28 -1.93
CA CYS A 135 -16.19 -16.54 -0.50
C CYS A 135 -15.23 -17.68 -0.07
N LYS A 136 -14.32 -17.39 0.86
CA LYS A 136 -13.37 -18.40 1.38
C LYS A 136 -14.05 -19.49 2.21
N ARG A 137 -15.31 -19.29 2.65
CA ARG A 137 -16.07 -20.32 3.39
C ARG A 137 -16.76 -21.34 2.47
N CYS A 138 -17.33 -20.90 1.34
CA CYS A 138 -18.19 -21.78 0.54
C CYS A 138 -17.94 -21.72 -0.97
N GLY A 139 -17.00 -20.90 -1.43
CA GLY A 139 -16.64 -20.78 -2.85
C GLY A 139 -17.62 -19.97 -3.69
N GLU A 140 -18.73 -19.46 -3.13
CA GLU A 140 -19.71 -18.66 -3.86
C GLU A 140 -19.15 -17.28 -4.23
N LYS A 141 -19.64 -16.68 -5.32
CA LYS A 141 -19.27 -15.33 -5.70
C LYS A 141 -19.77 -14.33 -4.65
N MET A 142 -18.89 -13.45 -4.19
CA MET A 142 -19.23 -12.38 -3.25
C MET A 142 -20.01 -11.28 -3.95
N GLU A 143 -20.96 -10.69 -3.24
CA GLU A 143 -21.70 -9.51 -3.64
C GLU A 143 -21.24 -8.32 -2.82
N TYR A 144 -21.22 -7.13 -3.44
CA TYR A 144 -20.77 -5.89 -2.82
C TYR A 144 -21.84 -4.81 -2.95
N ASN A 145 -22.14 -4.15 -1.85
CA ASN A 145 -22.98 -2.95 -1.87
C ASN A 145 -22.22 -1.77 -2.48
N PHE A 146 -20.91 -1.67 -2.14
CA PHE A 146 -19.99 -0.72 -2.76
C PHE A 146 -18.53 -1.21 -2.62
N TYR A 147 -17.66 -0.66 -3.47
CA TYR A 147 -16.21 -0.83 -3.38
C TYR A 147 -15.55 0.51 -3.07
N HIS A 148 -14.45 0.48 -2.32
CA HIS A 148 -13.55 1.61 -2.21
C HIS A 148 -12.40 1.52 -3.21
N TYR A 149 -11.67 0.42 -3.21
CA TYR A 149 -10.71 0.05 -4.24
C TYR A 149 -10.37 -1.45 -4.15
N SER A 150 -10.01 -2.05 -5.27
CA SER A 150 -9.74 -3.48 -5.38
C SER A 150 -10.89 -4.29 -4.73
N GLN A 151 -10.60 -5.14 -3.74
CA GLN A 151 -11.59 -5.94 -3.00
C GLN A 151 -12.10 -5.28 -1.72
N LEU A 152 -11.62 -4.07 -1.38
CA LEU A 152 -12.06 -3.40 -0.15
C LEU A 152 -13.40 -2.73 -0.36
N GLY A 153 -14.33 -2.98 0.57
CA GLY A 153 -15.68 -2.40 0.52
C GLY A 153 -16.66 -3.11 1.41
N ASP A 154 -17.95 -2.90 1.16
CA ASP A 154 -19.04 -3.54 1.87
C ASP A 154 -19.50 -4.78 1.10
N TYR A 155 -19.17 -5.95 1.61
CA TYR A 155 -19.37 -7.25 0.96
C TYR A 155 -20.23 -8.21 1.78
N HIS A 156 -20.87 -9.13 1.07
CA HIS A 156 -21.53 -10.28 1.67
C HIS A 156 -21.53 -11.49 0.71
N CYS A 157 -21.64 -12.67 1.30
CA CYS A 157 -21.85 -13.91 0.56
C CYS A 157 -23.34 -14.27 0.55
N PRO A 158 -24.01 -14.30 -0.62
CA PRO A 158 -25.44 -14.58 -0.70
C PRO A 158 -25.81 -16.01 -0.29
N LYS A 159 -24.82 -16.94 -0.27
CA LYS A 159 -25.05 -18.34 0.03
C LYS A 159 -24.86 -18.72 1.50
N CYS A 160 -23.77 -18.29 2.13
CA CYS A 160 -23.44 -18.71 3.49
C CYS A 160 -23.57 -17.59 4.55
N GLY A 161 -23.92 -16.39 4.15
CA GLY A 161 -24.09 -15.25 5.04
C GLY A 161 -22.79 -14.67 5.61
N PHE A 162 -21.60 -15.11 5.11
CA PHE A 162 -20.34 -14.42 5.45
C PHE A 162 -20.40 -13.00 4.94
N ALA A 163 -20.21 -12.01 5.82
CA ALA A 163 -20.36 -10.61 5.47
C ALA A 163 -19.34 -9.73 6.21
N ARG A 164 -19.19 -8.53 5.71
CA ARG A 164 -18.41 -7.48 6.35
C ARG A 164 -18.91 -7.25 7.79
N PRO A 165 -18.04 -7.34 8.80
CA PRO A 165 -18.40 -6.97 10.15
C PRO A 165 -18.55 -5.44 10.28
N VAL A 166 -19.37 -4.99 11.21
CA VAL A 166 -19.42 -3.56 11.57
C VAL A 166 -18.08 -3.19 12.21
N PRO A 167 -17.34 -2.20 11.68
CA PRO A 167 -16.07 -1.82 12.25
C PRO A 167 -16.22 -1.14 13.59
N GLN A 168 -15.34 -1.45 14.54
CA GLN A 168 -15.29 -0.77 15.83
C GLN A 168 -14.65 0.62 15.69
N PHE A 169 -13.65 0.74 14.84
CA PHE A 169 -13.05 2.02 14.46
C PHE A 169 -13.51 2.35 13.03
N ASP A 170 -14.64 3.04 12.95
CA ASP A 170 -15.29 3.38 11.68
C ASP A 170 -14.91 4.79 11.23
N GLY A 171 -14.36 4.89 10.02
CA GLY A 171 -14.08 6.16 9.36
C GLY A 171 -15.34 6.70 8.70
N SER A 172 -15.72 7.94 9.03
CA SER A 172 -16.91 8.60 8.50
C SER A 172 -16.66 10.08 8.19
N HIS A 173 -17.56 10.73 7.45
CA HIS A 173 -17.45 12.13 7.04
C HIS A 173 -16.14 12.43 6.33
N ILE A 174 -15.81 11.60 5.34
CA ILE A 174 -14.53 11.66 4.64
C ILE A 174 -14.50 12.85 3.69
N ASP A 175 -13.50 13.73 3.88
CA ASP A 175 -13.16 14.82 2.98
C ASP A 175 -11.71 14.71 2.51
N MET A 176 -11.51 14.76 1.19
CA MET A 176 -10.20 14.69 0.53
C MET A 176 -9.88 15.95 -0.30
N SER A 177 -10.63 17.02 -0.12
CA SER A 177 -10.48 18.25 -0.91
C SER A 177 -9.17 19.00 -0.61
N ASP A 178 -8.76 19.03 0.66
CA ASP A 178 -7.52 19.64 1.15
C ASP A 178 -6.79 18.74 2.14
N GLY A 179 -6.11 17.71 1.61
CA GLY A 179 -5.51 16.66 2.41
C GLY A 179 -6.50 15.55 2.70
N LEU A 180 -6.44 14.97 3.90
CA LEU A 180 -7.39 13.97 4.39
C LEU A 180 -8.00 14.45 5.69
N SER A 181 -9.33 14.47 5.78
CA SER A 181 -10.03 14.62 7.05
C SER A 181 -11.21 13.65 7.13
N PHE A 182 -11.45 13.12 8.34
CA PHE A 182 -12.53 12.18 8.61
C PHE A 182 -12.72 12.03 10.12
N ASP A 183 -13.84 11.45 10.53
CA ASP A 183 -14.15 11.21 11.93
C ASP A 183 -13.99 9.72 12.29
N VAL A 184 -13.57 9.44 13.52
CA VAL A 184 -13.57 8.11 14.14
C VAL A 184 -14.31 8.23 15.48
N GLY A 185 -15.59 7.89 15.50
CA GLY A 185 -16.46 8.25 16.60
C GLY A 185 -16.50 9.77 16.79
N ASP A 186 -16.19 10.25 18.00
CA ASP A 186 -16.12 11.69 18.30
C ASP A 186 -14.78 12.34 18.00
N PHE A 187 -13.80 11.56 17.50
CA PHE A 187 -12.45 12.06 17.21
C PHE A 187 -12.32 12.49 15.76
N HIS A 188 -12.06 13.79 15.54
CA HIS A 188 -11.80 14.33 14.21
C HIS A 188 -10.33 14.17 13.83
N VAL A 189 -10.05 13.42 12.74
CA VAL A 189 -8.72 13.18 12.18
C VAL A 189 -8.43 14.20 11.08
N LYS A 190 -7.22 14.75 11.07
CA LYS A 190 -6.73 15.61 9.99
C LYS A 190 -5.29 15.28 9.64
N ALA A 191 -5.01 15.11 8.31
CA ALA A 191 -3.68 14.84 7.76
C ALA A 191 -3.42 15.65 6.49
N ASN A 192 -2.20 16.16 6.33
CA ASN A 192 -1.82 17.04 5.23
C ASN A 192 -1.39 16.30 3.94
N TYR A 193 -1.45 14.98 3.94
CA TYR A 193 -1.08 14.15 2.78
C TYR A 193 -2.32 13.55 2.11
N ARG A 194 -2.15 13.06 0.89
CA ARG A 194 -3.24 12.64 -0.01
C ARG A 194 -3.24 11.12 -0.22
N GLY A 195 -4.29 10.65 -0.86
CA GLY A 195 -4.50 9.25 -1.25
C GLY A 195 -5.44 8.53 -0.30
N PHE A 196 -6.56 8.06 -0.85
CA PHE A 196 -7.64 7.42 -0.09
C PHE A 196 -7.16 6.25 0.77
N TYR A 197 -6.24 5.43 0.27
CA TYR A 197 -5.67 4.29 1.01
C TYR A 197 -5.02 4.70 2.35
N ASN A 198 -4.60 5.96 2.49
CA ASN A 198 -4.03 6.46 3.73
C ASN A 198 -5.08 6.61 4.85
N ILE A 199 -6.36 6.73 4.52
CA ILE A 199 -7.42 6.71 5.52
C ILE A 199 -7.40 5.36 6.25
N TYR A 200 -7.31 4.24 5.51
CA TYR A 200 -7.16 2.91 6.13
C TYR A 200 -5.88 2.79 6.96
N ASN A 201 -4.76 3.32 6.47
CA ASN A 201 -3.51 3.31 7.23
C ASN A 201 -3.63 4.09 8.55
N ILE A 202 -4.28 5.26 8.50
CA ILE A 202 -4.50 6.10 9.69
C ILE A 202 -5.47 5.40 10.66
N LEU A 203 -6.56 4.80 10.17
CA LEU A 203 -7.50 4.02 10.98
C LEU A 203 -6.82 2.84 11.67
N ALA A 204 -5.93 2.14 10.96
CA ALA A 204 -5.14 1.06 11.54
C ALA A 204 -4.22 1.56 12.66
N VAL A 205 -3.54 2.70 12.47
CA VAL A 205 -2.68 3.31 13.50
C VAL A 205 -3.51 3.81 14.69
N TYR A 206 -4.65 4.46 14.42
CA TYR A 206 -5.58 4.93 15.46
C TYR A 206 -6.08 3.76 16.30
N GLY A 207 -6.57 2.70 15.67
CA GLY A 207 -7.05 1.50 16.34
C GLY A 207 -5.96 0.79 17.13
N ALA A 208 -4.75 0.64 16.57
CA ALA A 208 -3.62 0.03 17.26
C ALA A 208 -3.20 0.85 18.50
N ALA A 209 -3.11 2.17 18.38
CA ALA A 209 -2.78 3.06 19.49
C ALA A 209 -3.85 2.99 20.60
N SER A 210 -5.13 3.01 20.21
CA SER A 210 -6.26 2.88 21.15
C SER A 210 -6.22 1.57 21.91
N LEU A 211 -6.01 0.45 21.22
CA LEU A 211 -5.92 -0.89 21.83
C LEU A 211 -4.70 -1.04 22.74
N ALA A 212 -3.60 -0.38 22.42
CA ALA A 212 -2.38 -0.36 23.24
C ALA A 212 -2.46 0.65 24.40
N GLY A 213 -3.57 1.38 24.57
CA GLY A 213 -3.73 2.38 25.61
C GLY A 213 -2.84 3.61 25.46
N ILE A 214 -2.42 3.92 24.24
CA ILE A 214 -1.59 5.09 23.93
C ILE A 214 -2.50 6.33 23.82
N PRO A 215 -2.20 7.43 24.55
CA PRO A 215 -3.00 8.66 24.46
C PRO A 215 -3.01 9.25 23.06
N LEU A 216 -4.20 9.66 22.58
CA LEU A 216 -4.41 10.18 21.22
C LEU A 216 -4.38 11.71 21.13
N ASP A 217 -4.16 12.44 22.22
CA ASP A 217 -4.16 13.91 22.27
C ASP A 217 -3.19 14.57 21.26
N SER A 218 -2.09 13.89 20.94
CA SER A 218 -1.10 14.36 19.97
C SER A 218 -1.26 13.76 18.58
N PHE A 219 -2.30 12.98 18.32
CA PHE A 219 -2.44 12.19 17.09
C PHE A 219 -2.42 13.07 15.83
N ASN A 220 -3.28 14.08 15.76
CA ASN A 220 -3.33 15.01 14.62
C ASN A 220 -2.03 15.80 14.43
N ARG A 221 -1.37 16.20 15.53
CA ARG A 221 -0.06 16.86 15.43
C ARG A 221 0.99 15.94 14.80
N ILE A 222 1.02 14.68 15.23
CA ILE A 222 1.96 13.68 14.66
C ILE A 222 1.65 13.42 13.19
N LEU A 223 0.38 13.34 12.81
CA LEU A 223 -0.01 13.19 11.40
C LEU A 223 0.38 14.43 10.56
N GLY A 224 0.23 15.64 11.12
CA GLY A 224 0.64 16.88 10.46
C GLY A 224 2.14 17.01 10.25
N ASP A 225 2.93 16.49 11.20
CA ASP A 225 4.40 16.46 11.11
C ASP A 225 4.92 15.31 10.23
N TYR A 226 4.08 14.32 9.89
CA TYR A 226 4.48 13.18 9.09
C TYR A 226 4.50 13.53 7.60
N THR A 227 5.63 13.29 6.98
CA THR A 227 5.80 13.39 5.52
C THR A 227 5.96 11.99 4.95
N PRO A 228 5.06 11.53 4.07
CA PRO A 228 5.23 10.28 3.35
C PRO A 228 6.57 10.29 2.61
N GLN A 229 7.35 9.24 2.79
CA GLN A 229 8.70 9.13 2.21
C GLN A 229 8.78 7.96 1.24
N PHE A 230 9.83 7.95 0.42
CA PHE A 230 10.20 6.85 -0.47
C PHE A 230 9.05 6.39 -1.40
N GLY A 231 8.75 7.25 -2.39
CA GLY A 231 7.86 6.86 -3.49
C GLY A 231 6.39 6.71 -3.11
N ARG A 232 5.93 7.40 -2.08
CA ARG A 232 4.49 7.49 -1.74
C ARG A 232 4.00 8.92 -1.94
N ASN A 233 3.68 9.27 -3.19
CA ASN A 233 3.40 10.65 -3.63
C ASN A 233 4.54 11.61 -3.27
N GLU A 234 5.77 11.15 -3.41
CA GLU A 234 6.95 11.95 -3.12
C GLU A 234 7.13 13.02 -4.19
N LEU A 235 7.18 14.28 -3.76
CA LEU A 235 7.20 15.45 -4.63
C LEU A 235 8.60 16.04 -4.70
N PHE A 236 9.06 16.33 -5.93
CA PHE A 236 10.27 17.07 -6.23
C PHE A 236 9.94 18.27 -7.11
N GLU A 237 10.70 19.34 -6.98
CA GLU A 237 10.67 20.48 -7.88
C GLU A 237 11.99 20.61 -8.63
N ILE A 238 11.98 20.37 -9.95
CA ILE A 238 13.18 20.40 -10.78
C ILE A 238 12.94 21.32 -11.98
N ASP A 239 13.68 22.42 -12.07
CA ASP A 239 13.62 23.39 -13.17
C ASP A 239 12.20 23.92 -13.48
N GLY A 240 11.37 24.10 -12.43
CA GLY A 240 9.97 24.54 -12.54
C GLY A 240 9.03 23.42 -13.04
N THR A 241 9.48 22.18 -13.02
CA THR A 241 8.67 20.97 -13.25
C THR A 241 8.35 20.34 -11.91
N ARG A 242 7.08 20.07 -11.68
CA ARG A 242 6.59 19.23 -10.57
C ARG A 242 6.77 17.77 -10.93
N VAL A 243 7.59 17.04 -10.18
CA VAL A 243 7.88 15.63 -10.39
C VAL A 243 7.34 14.81 -9.23
N MET A 244 6.43 13.88 -9.51
CA MET A 244 5.80 12.99 -8.52
C MET A 244 6.38 11.59 -8.68
N LEU A 245 7.02 11.06 -7.63
CA LEU A 245 7.57 9.70 -7.60
C LEU A 245 6.69 8.76 -6.80
N ASN A 246 6.25 7.66 -7.42
CA ASN A 246 5.38 6.66 -6.82
C ASN A 246 5.90 5.24 -7.02
N LEU A 247 5.89 4.47 -5.93
CA LEU A 247 6.12 3.02 -5.94
C LEU A 247 4.89 2.30 -6.51
N ALA A 248 5.10 1.45 -7.51
CA ALA A 248 4.08 0.65 -8.18
C ALA A 248 4.63 -0.77 -8.41
N LYS A 249 4.50 -1.66 -7.43
CA LYS A 249 5.14 -2.99 -7.44
C LYS A 249 4.18 -4.17 -7.59
N ASN A 250 2.88 -3.93 -7.56
CA ASN A 250 1.82 -4.92 -7.71
C ASN A 250 0.56 -4.29 -8.32
N PRO A 251 -0.43 -5.07 -8.78
CA PRO A 251 -1.62 -4.54 -9.46
C PRO A 251 -2.40 -3.53 -8.62
N ALA A 252 -2.66 -3.82 -7.34
CA ALA A 252 -3.43 -2.94 -6.47
C ALA A 252 -2.75 -1.59 -6.27
N GLY A 253 -1.43 -1.58 -5.96
CA GLY A 253 -0.65 -0.36 -5.82
C GLY A 253 -0.54 0.43 -7.12
N PHE A 254 -0.42 -0.27 -8.27
CA PHE A 254 -0.37 0.38 -9.58
C PHE A 254 -1.70 1.07 -9.92
N ASN A 255 -2.83 0.40 -9.69
CA ASN A 255 -4.17 0.95 -9.93
C ASN A 255 -4.46 2.16 -9.03
N GLN A 256 -3.98 2.16 -7.77
CA GLN A 256 -4.07 3.33 -6.89
C GLN A 256 -3.24 4.51 -7.42
N ASN A 257 -2.05 4.26 -7.95
CA ASN A 257 -1.22 5.30 -8.56
C ASN A 257 -1.85 5.84 -9.86
N ILE A 258 -2.46 4.99 -10.68
CA ILE A 258 -3.26 5.44 -11.84
C ILE A 258 -4.41 6.33 -11.36
N GLY A 259 -5.13 5.93 -10.30
CA GLY A 259 -6.16 6.77 -9.68
C GLY A 259 -5.65 8.15 -9.29
N ALA A 260 -4.47 8.23 -8.64
CA ALA A 260 -3.85 9.50 -8.28
C ALA A 260 -3.45 10.35 -9.50
N VAL A 261 -2.96 9.71 -10.58
CA VAL A 261 -2.68 10.39 -11.86
C VAL A 261 -3.95 10.95 -12.48
N MET A 262 -5.07 10.21 -12.40
CA MET A 262 -6.37 10.60 -12.94
C MET A 262 -7.01 11.79 -12.24
N THR A 263 -6.79 11.95 -10.93
CA THR A 263 -7.32 13.09 -10.16
C THR A 263 -6.67 14.42 -10.54
N ASP A 264 -5.48 14.40 -11.11
CA ASP A 264 -4.82 15.60 -11.63
C ASP A 264 -5.31 15.85 -13.07
N THR A 265 -6.11 16.88 -13.27
CA THR A 265 -6.65 17.25 -14.58
C THR A 265 -5.68 18.01 -15.49
N ALA A 266 -4.53 18.48 -14.94
CA ALA A 266 -3.54 19.20 -15.73
C ALA A 266 -2.83 18.27 -16.75
N PRO A 267 -2.37 18.81 -17.91
CA PRO A 267 -1.52 18.06 -18.82
C PRO A 267 -0.25 17.56 -18.11
N LYS A 268 0.11 16.30 -18.35
CA LYS A 268 1.23 15.65 -17.68
C LYS A 268 1.96 14.68 -18.59
N ASP A 269 3.21 14.43 -18.28
CA ASP A 269 3.98 13.31 -18.82
C ASP A 269 4.06 12.19 -17.78
N ILE A 270 4.10 10.94 -18.24
CA ILE A 270 4.19 9.77 -17.39
C ILE A 270 5.40 8.94 -17.80
N ILE A 271 6.21 8.51 -16.84
CA ILE A 271 7.26 7.50 -17.06
C ILE A 271 6.92 6.29 -16.19
N ILE A 272 6.89 5.11 -16.81
CA ILE A 272 6.67 3.83 -16.13
C ILE A 272 7.95 3.03 -16.20
N LEU A 273 8.55 2.71 -15.03
CA LEU A 273 9.77 1.92 -14.94
C LEU A 273 9.48 0.56 -14.33
N ILE A 274 9.82 -0.50 -15.07
CA ILE A 274 9.65 -1.88 -14.61
C ILE A 274 10.99 -2.62 -14.72
N ASN A 275 11.43 -3.17 -13.60
CA ASN A 275 12.56 -4.09 -13.48
C ASN A 275 12.07 -5.47 -13.03
N ASP A 276 12.94 -6.49 -13.16
CA ASP A 276 12.72 -7.87 -12.73
C ASP A 276 13.91 -8.42 -11.93
N ASN A 277 14.57 -7.54 -11.17
CA ASN A 277 15.59 -7.96 -10.23
C ASN A 277 15.00 -8.85 -9.15
N SER A 278 15.81 -9.64 -8.46
CA SER A 278 15.36 -10.58 -7.42
C SER A 278 14.49 -9.94 -6.32
N GLN A 279 14.66 -8.64 -6.09
CA GLN A 279 13.87 -7.88 -5.11
C GLN A 279 12.51 -7.40 -5.68
N ASP A 280 12.39 -7.30 -7.00
CA ASP A 280 11.13 -6.94 -7.67
C ASP A 280 10.21 -8.16 -7.87
N GLY A 281 10.78 -9.36 -7.84
CA GLY A 281 10.20 -10.57 -8.39
C GLY A 281 10.50 -10.70 -9.89
N THR A 282 10.75 -11.93 -10.34
CA THR A 282 11.11 -12.20 -11.74
C THR A 282 9.89 -12.34 -12.65
N ASP A 283 8.73 -12.63 -12.06
CA ASP A 283 7.46 -12.70 -12.77
C ASP A 283 6.85 -11.31 -12.92
N VAL A 284 6.75 -10.83 -14.15
CA VAL A 284 6.11 -9.55 -14.52
C VAL A 284 4.71 -9.74 -15.11
N SER A 285 4.14 -10.95 -15.04
CA SER A 285 2.79 -11.24 -15.57
C SER A 285 1.71 -10.42 -14.88
N TRP A 286 1.93 -9.98 -13.65
CA TRP A 286 1.03 -9.09 -12.90
C TRP A 286 0.71 -7.76 -13.61
N LEU A 287 1.54 -7.34 -14.59
CA LEU A 287 1.24 -6.18 -15.44
C LEU A 287 -0.06 -6.33 -16.22
N TRP A 288 -0.49 -7.58 -16.48
CA TRP A 288 -1.74 -7.86 -17.19
C TRP A 288 -2.98 -7.69 -16.29
N ASP A 289 -2.79 -7.66 -14.99
CA ASP A 289 -3.83 -7.47 -13.98
C ASP A 289 -4.07 -5.99 -13.64
N VAL A 290 -3.23 -5.08 -14.18
CA VAL A 290 -3.37 -3.62 -13.99
C VAL A 290 -4.31 -3.03 -15.02
N ASP A 291 -5.20 -2.14 -14.59
CA ASP A 291 -6.18 -1.45 -15.45
C ASP A 291 -5.55 -0.20 -16.12
N PHE A 292 -4.62 -0.45 -17.05
CA PHE A 292 -3.98 0.62 -17.81
C PHE A 292 -4.93 1.36 -18.76
N ASP A 293 -6.11 0.79 -19.11
CA ASP A 293 -7.10 1.47 -19.96
C ASP A 293 -7.49 2.84 -19.42
N ARG A 294 -7.50 3.00 -18.10
CA ARG A 294 -7.79 4.27 -17.43
C ARG A 294 -6.83 5.40 -17.81
N LEU A 295 -5.60 5.08 -18.18
CA LEU A 295 -4.63 6.11 -18.61
C LEU A 295 -5.01 6.80 -19.92
N LYS A 296 -5.95 6.28 -20.71
CA LYS A 296 -6.49 6.96 -21.90
C LYS A 296 -7.14 8.29 -21.55
N ASP A 297 -7.75 8.38 -20.38
CA ASP A 297 -8.48 9.56 -19.90
C ASP A 297 -7.64 10.43 -18.93
N ALA A 298 -6.35 10.10 -18.75
CA ALA A 298 -5.47 10.75 -17.78
C ALA A 298 -4.94 12.14 -18.22
N ASN A 299 -5.35 12.66 -19.39
CA ASN A 299 -4.76 13.86 -20.00
C ASN A 299 -3.21 13.79 -20.08
N ALA A 300 -2.70 12.59 -20.43
CA ALA A 300 -1.27 12.35 -20.57
C ALA A 300 -0.78 12.86 -21.94
N ALA A 301 0.11 13.85 -21.92
CA ALA A 301 0.76 14.37 -23.13
C ALA A 301 1.66 13.31 -23.78
N SER A 302 2.34 12.51 -22.97
CA SER A 302 3.08 11.32 -23.43
C SER A 302 3.28 10.31 -22.31
N ILE A 303 3.51 9.05 -22.72
CA ILE A 303 3.92 7.96 -21.82
C ILE A 303 5.25 7.39 -22.32
N THR A 304 6.23 7.28 -21.42
CA THR A 304 7.53 6.66 -21.68
C THR A 304 7.70 5.43 -20.81
N VAL A 305 8.18 4.34 -21.38
CA VAL A 305 8.47 3.09 -20.64
C VAL A 305 9.98 2.92 -20.50
N SER A 306 10.40 2.54 -19.28
CA SER A 306 11.81 2.49 -18.87
C SER A 306 12.11 1.22 -18.07
N GLY A 307 13.39 1.00 -17.76
CA GLY A 307 13.88 -0.15 -17.00
C GLY A 307 14.13 -1.40 -17.83
N ILE A 308 14.45 -2.50 -17.15
CA ILE A 308 14.84 -3.79 -17.77
C ILE A 308 13.69 -4.37 -18.58
N ARG A 309 12.45 -4.28 -18.08
CA ARG A 309 11.24 -4.85 -18.68
C ARG A 309 10.41 -3.81 -19.45
N CYS A 310 11.05 -2.76 -19.94
CA CYS A 310 10.40 -1.70 -20.73
C CYS A 310 9.69 -2.22 -21.99
N GLN A 311 10.20 -3.29 -22.62
CA GLN A 311 9.55 -3.90 -23.78
C GLN A 311 8.25 -4.61 -23.42
N ASP A 312 8.20 -5.33 -22.29
CA ASP A 312 6.98 -5.97 -21.79
C ASP A 312 5.93 -4.92 -21.43
N MET A 313 6.36 -3.84 -20.77
CA MET A 313 5.47 -2.72 -20.44
C MET A 313 4.93 -2.03 -21.70
N ARG A 314 5.79 -1.83 -22.71
CA ARG A 314 5.37 -1.27 -24.00
C ARG A 314 4.35 -2.18 -24.70
N LEU A 315 4.60 -3.51 -24.68
CA LEU A 315 3.65 -4.49 -25.21
C LEU A 315 2.32 -4.41 -24.49
N ARG A 316 2.33 -4.34 -23.16
CA ARG A 316 1.11 -4.23 -22.36
C ARG A 316 0.30 -2.97 -22.71
N LEU A 317 0.95 -1.81 -22.84
CA LEU A 317 0.27 -0.56 -23.24
C LEU A 317 -0.29 -0.64 -24.66
N LYS A 318 0.41 -1.32 -25.58
CA LYS A 318 -0.06 -1.54 -26.95
C LYS A 318 -1.38 -2.33 -26.98
N TYR A 319 -1.55 -3.31 -26.08
CA TYR A 319 -2.79 -4.10 -25.98
C TYR A 319 -4.00 -3.30 -25.50
N VAL A 320 -3.78 -2.14 -24.94
CA VAL A 320 -4.83 -1.19 -24.55
C VAL A 320 -4.80 0.07 -25.41
N ASP A 321 -4.21 0.01 -26.61
CA ASP A 321 -4.13 1.09 -27.60
C ASP A 321 -3.55 2.42 -27.04
N ILE A 322 -2.60 2.32 -26.09
CA ILE A 322 -1.89 3.49 -25.56
C ILE A 322 -0.53 3.61 -26.23
N PRO A 323 -0.27 4.69 -26.99
CA PRO A 323 1.04 4.94 -27.57
C PRO A 323 2.08 5.23 -26.50
N SER A 324 3.26 4.67 -26.62
CA SER A 324 4.36 4.90 -25.69
C SER A 324 5.71 4.97 -26.38
N THR A 325 6.61 5.77 -25.84
CA THR A 325 8.02 5.84 -26.23
C THR A 325 8.85 4.92 -25.33
N LEU A 326 9.98 4.45 -25.84
CA LEU A 326 10.86 3.53 -25.13
C LEU A 326 12.20 4.24 -24.85
N GLU A 327 12.55 4.34 -23.56
CA GLU A 327 13.87 4.76 -23.09
C GLU A 327 14.24 3.90 -21.85
N PRO A 328 15.11 2.88 -22.03
CA PRO A 328 15.47 1.98 -20.93
C PRO A 328 16.17 2.69 -19.75
N ASP A 329 16.91 3.76 -20.04
CA ASP A 329 17.65 4.55 -19.04
C ASP A 329 16.74 5.59 -18.42
N ILE A 330 16.43 5.43 -17.14
CA ILE A 330 15.51 6.32 -16.40
C ILE A 330 16.03 7.76 -16.31
N GLU A 331 17.35 7.97 -16.16
CA GLU A 331 17.90 9.33 -16.07
C GLU A 331 17.72 10.07 -17.41
N LYS A 332 17.97 9.38 -18.54
CA LYS A 332 17.73 9.93 -19.87
C LYS A 332 16.26 10.20 -20.14
N ALA A 333 15.38 9.30 -19.69
CA ALA A 333 13.93 9.49 -19.81
C ALA A 333 13.47 10.77 -19.07
N ILE A 334 13.89 10.95 -17.82
CA ILE A 334 13.58 12.15 -17.02
C ILE A 334 14.15 13.41 -17.69
N LEU A 335 15.43 13.42 -18.05
CA LEU A 335 16.08 14.55 -18.67
C LEU A 335 15.44 14.96 -20.01
N SER A 336 14.97 14.00 -20.79
CA SER A 336 14.24 14.26 -22.03
C SER A 336 12.95 15.02 -21.77
N LYS A 337 12.16 14.62 -20.74
CA LYS A 337 10.92 15.31 -20.38
C LYS A 337 11.17 16.73 -19.86
N LEU A 338 12.16 16.90 -18.99
CA LEU A 338 12.54 18.23 -18.46
C LEU A 338 12.96 19.16 -19.58
N LYS A 339 13.79 18.70 -20.53
CA LYS A 339 14.21 19.49 -21.70
C LYS A 339 13.05 19.88 -22.63
N ASN A 340 12.03 19.04 -22.73
CA ASN A 340 10.83 19.32 -23.54
C ASN A 340 9.84 20.26 -22.85
N GLY A 341 10.16 20.75 -21.65
CA GLY A 341 9.38 21.75 -20.92
C GLY A 341 8.13 21.24 -20.25
N THR A 342 8.08 19.93 -19.91
CA THR A 342 6.98 19.37 -19.12
C THR A 342 6.80 20.15 -17.81
N LYS A 343 5.56 20.32 -17.36
CA LYS A 343 5.25 20.98 -16.09
C LYS A 343 4.90 20.01 -14.98
N ASN A 344 4.32 18.89 -15.35
CA ASN A 344 3.94 17.82 -14.43
C ASN A 344 4.49 16.50 -14.96
N LEU A 345 5.31 15.83 -14.18
CA LEU A 345 5.90 14.52 -14.51
C LEU A 345 5.56 13.51 -13.42
N TYR A 346 4.92 12.41 -13.80
CA TYR A 346 4.63 11.29 -12.92
C TYR A 346 5.58 10.13 -13.21
N LEU A 347 6.24 9.64 -12.18
CA LEU A 347 7.14 8.49 -12.22
C LEU A 347 6.52 7.34 -11.44
N LEU A 348 6.07 6.30 -12.15
CA LEU A 348 5.53 5.08 -11.58
C LEU A 348 6.60 4.00 -11.70
N VAL A 349 7.23 3.63 -10.59
CA VAL A 349 8.42 2.77 -10.59
C VAL A 349 8.23 1.59 -9.65
N ASN A 350 8.78 0.43 -10.02
CA ASN A 350 8.78 -0.70 -9.10
C ASN A 350 9.97 -0.64 -8.10
N TYR A 351 10.08 -1.63 -7.24
CA TYR A 351 10.88 -1.55 -6.02
C TYR A 351 12.35 -1.18 -6.25
N THR A 352 13.06 -1.89 -7.13
CA THR A 352 14.50 -1.59 -7.38
C THR A 352 14.69 -0.30 -8.18
N GLY A 353 13.71 0.09 -8.97
CA GLY A 353 13.69 1.37 -9.67
C GLY A 353 13.54 2.57 -8.75
N LEU A 354 12.83 2.40 -7.63
CA LEU A 354 12.49 3.48 -6.71
C LEU A 354 13.74 4.16 -6.14
N TYR A 355 14.66 3.41 -5.54
CA TYR A 355 15.86 3.97 -4.91
C TYR A 355 16.75 4.69 -5.92
N THR A 356 16.95 4.08 -7.09
CA THR A 356 17.74 4.67 -8.18
C THR A 356 17.12 5.99 -8.64
N THR A 357 15.82 5.98 -8.91
CA THR A 357 15.09 7.18 -9.38
C THR A 357 15.08 8.28 -8.33
N HIS A 358 14.83 7.95 -7.06
CA HIS A 358 14.89 8.91 -5.95
C HIS A 358 16.25 9.62 -5.88
N ASN A 359 17.36 8.88 -5.94
CA ASN A 359 18.70 9.46 -5.88
C ASN A 359 19.00 10.36 -7.09
N ILE A 360 18.52 10.00 -8.28
CA ILE A 360 18.64 10.83 -9.48
C ILE A 360 17.88 12.15 -9.26
N LEU A 361 16.63 12.09 -8.79
CA LEU A 361 15.81 13.29 -8.56
C LEU A 361 16.41 14.20 -7.49
N LYS A 362 16.87 13.63 -6.35
CA LYS A 362 17.58 14.40 -5.30
C LYS A 362 18.81 15.11 -5.83
N LYS A 363 19.61 14.45 -6.67
CA LYS A 363 20.80 15.04 -7.30
C LYS A 363 20.42 16.16 -8.28
N MET A 364 19.31 16.03 -8.99
CA MET A 364 18.82 17.06 -9.91
C MET A 364 18.26 18.28 -9.13
N GLU A 365 17.48 18.04 -8.10
CA GLU A 365 16.93 19.08 -7.22
C GLU A 365 18.05 19.88 -6.51
N GLY A 366 19.09 19.20 -5.98
CA GLY A 366 20.23 19.81 -5.27
C GLY A 366 21.23 20.59 -6.16
N ARG A 367 21.12 20.51 -7.49
CA ARG A 367 21.98 21.29 -8.41
C ARG A 367 21.61 22.78 -8.49
N LYS A 368 20.58 23.23 -7.74
CA LYS A 368 20.13 24.61 -7.67
C LYS A 368 20.69 25.42 -6.49
N SER A 369 21.60 24.86 -5.69
CA SER A 369 22.26 25.58 -4.58
C SER A 369 23.68 25.99 -4.92
#